data_ce16b604790bf46cc2b39bebb34f252b
#
_entry.id   ce16b604790bf46cc2b39bebb34f252b
#
_cell.length_a   1.000
_cell.length_b   1.000
_cell.length_c   1.000
_cell.angle_alpha   90.00
_cell.angle_beta   90.00
_cell.angle_gamma   90.00
#
_symmetry.space_group_name_H-M   'P 1'
#
loop_
_entity.id
_entity.type
_entity.pdbx_description
1 polymer ?
#
loop_
_entity_poly.entity_id
_entity_poly.type
_entity_poly.pdbx_seq_one_letter_code
_entity_poly.pdbx_strand_id
1 'polypeptide(L)'
;MDFTLDKYRELLTALKLHRDFKLRHDVDLRPDFSLRIAHIEAEMDLQATYYFRVVPESYDKEIIQQIVSMGHTAGYHYECLTTCNGNMEAAYEDFLHNLDKLRKVTPINTACAHGSPKSRWNSQDIWNHYDIHALGIDYEPMLDTDFYTTLYLTDTGRRWDGYRVSVRDKVPNHQERWEQEGLTFHTTDDIIHALSNIDHPIHHYSLLIYTHPQRWMPFGMGWLKEASLQSLKNIAKRIIVCTKY
;
A
#
# COMPACT_ATOMS: atom_id res chain seq x y z
N MET A 1 -9.38 -18.41 6.48
CA MET A 1 -10.26 -17.24 6.21
C MET A 1 -9.36 -16.10 5.80
N ASP A 2 -9.59 -15.48 4.65
CA ASP A 2 -8.69 -14.45 4.09
C ASP A 2 -8.78 -13.11 4.84
N PHE A 3 -7.71 -12.30 4.78
CA PHE A 3 -7.58 -10.99 5.44
C PHE A 3 -7.84 -11.02 6.96
N THR A 4 -7.46 -12.12 7.62
CA THR A 4 -7.38 -12.20 9.09
C THR A 4 -5.93 -11.99 9.55
N LEU A 5 -5.72 -11.65 10.83
CA LEU A 5 -4.36 -11.54 11.39
C LEU A 5 -3.61 -12.86 11.35
N ASP A 6 -4.31 -13.99 11.53
CA ASP A 6 -3.70 -15.32 11.41
C ASP A 6 -3.23 -15.58 9.97
N LYS A 7 -4.09 -15.23 8.97
CA LYS A 7 -3.73 -15.35 7.55
C LYS A 7 -2.57 -14.42 7.18
N TYR A 8 -2.48 -13.25 7.83
CA TYR A 8 -1.33 -12.35 7.66
C TYR A 8 -0.03 -13.00 8.16
N ARG A 9 -0.04 -13.63 9.34
CA ARG A 9 1.11 -14.39 9.86
C ARG A 9 1.52 -15.54 8.94
N GLU A 10 0.57 -16.25 8.36
CA GLU A 10 0.84 -17.30 7.37
C GLU A 10 1.53 -16.73 6.12
N LEU A 11 1.04 -15.59 5.60
CA LEU A 11 1.66 -14.88 4.47
C LEU A 11 3.09 -14.45 4.80
N LEU A 12 3.32 -13.83 5.95
CA LEU A 12 4.66 -13.41 6.38
C LEU A 12 5.62 -14.61 6.52
N THR A 13 5.11 -15.74 7.03
CA THR A 13 5.89 -16.99 7.14
C THR A 13 6.32 -17.48 5.75
N ALA A 14 5.42 -17.44 4.76
CA ALA A 14 5.74 -17.83 3.39
C ALA A 14 6.70 -16.83 2.73
N LEU A 15 6.53 -15.52 2.97
CA LEU A 15 7.43 -14.49 2.44
C LEU A 15 8.88 -14.65 2.94
N LYS A 16 9.10 -15.14 4.16
CA LYS A 16 10.45 -15.42 4.67
C LYS A 16 11.19 -16.51 3.88
N LEU A 17 10.49 -17.29 3.07
CA LEU A 17 11.10 -18.25 2.14
C LEU A 17 11.56 -17.58 0.84
N HIS A 18 11.10 -16.36 0.58
CA HIS A 18 11.46 -15.60 -0.61
C HIS A 18 12.74 -14.77 -0.35
N ARG A 19 13.60 -14.66 -1.37
CA ARG A 19 14.91 -14.03 -1.24
C ARG A 19 14.89 -12.51 -1.07
N ASP A 20 13.89 -11.84 -1.65
CA ASP A 20 13.81 -10.38 -1.68
C ASP A 20 12.35 -9.90 -1.75
N PHE A 21 11.93 -9.20 -0.69
CA PHE A 21 10.61 -8.58 -0.63
C PHE A 21 10.64 -7.32 0.24
N LYS A 22 9.73 -6.41 -0.08
CA LYS A 22 9.47 -5.21 0.72
C LYS A 22 8.00 -5.21 1.16
N LEU A 23 7.78 -4.93 2.44
CA LEU A 23 6.45 -4.73 3.01
C LEU A 23 6.13 -3.23 3.02
N ARG A 24 5.01 -2.88 2.44
CA ARG A 24 4.48 -1.52 2.39
C ARG A 24 3.04 -1.50 2.91
N HIS A 25 2.74 -0.54 3.78
CA HIS A 25 1.42 -0.34 4.35
C HIS A 25 0.94 1.09 4.14
N ASP A 26 -0.20 1.25 3.48
CA ASP A 26 -0.85 2.56 3.37
C ASP A 26 -1.90 2.70 4.48
N VAL A 27 -1.60 3.59 5.40
CA VAL A 27 -2.44 3.88 6.56
C VAL A 27 -3.45 4.94 6.17
N ASP A 28 -4.51 4.52 5.48
CA ASP A 28 -5.57 5.43 5.04
C ASP A 28 -6.43 5.92 6.20
N LEU A 29 -6.66 5.02 7.16
CA LEU A 29 -7.49 5.24 8.34
C LEU A 29 -7.18 4.19 9.41
N ARG A 30 -7.65 4.42 10.65
CA ARG A 30 -7.51 3.47 11.75
C ARG A 30 -6.05 3.08 12.03
N PRO A 31 -5.19 4.02 12.44
CA PRO A 31 -3.77 3.75 12.69
C PRO A 31 -3.55 2.70 13.80
N ASP A 32 -4.54 2.44 14.67
CA ASP A 32 -4.53 1.37 15.66
C ASP A 32 -4.39 -0.04 15.02
N PHE A 33 -4.89 -0.24 13.80
CA PHE A 33 -4.67 -1.48 13.06
C PHE A 33 -3.22 -1.58 12.55
N SER A 34 -2.63 -0.47 12.14
CA SER A 34 -1.22 -0.44 11.72
C SER A 34 -0.30 -0.85 12.86
N LEU A 35 -0.58 -0.38 14.08
CA LEU A 35 0.19 -0.76 15.26
C LEU A 35 0.12 -2.29 15.52
N ARG A 36 -1.05 -2.92 15.33
CA ARG A 36 -1.20 -4.37 15.48
C ARG A 36 -0.41 -5.15 14.44
N ILE A 37 -0.42 -4.69 13.20
CA ILE A 37 0.37 -5.30 12.11
C ILE A 37 1.85 -5.15 12.39
N ALA A 38 2.30 -3.96 12.80
CA ALA A 38 3.69 -3.69 13.15
C ALA A 38 4.21 -4.59 14.28
N HIS A 39 3.40 -4.84 15.31
CA HIS A 39 3.76 -5.81 16.35
C HIS A 39 3.97 -7.23 15.78
N ILE A 40 3.07 -7.68 14.89
CA ILE A 40 3.19 -9.00 14.27
C ILE A 40 4.49 -9.12 13.46
N GLU A 41 4.82 -8.09 12.69
CA GLU A 41 6.03 -8.06 11.86
C GLU A 41 7.29 -8.02 12.73
N ALA A 42 7.32 -7.18 13.76
CA ALA A 42 8.44 -7.09 14.70
C ALA A 42 8.65 -8.41 15.46
N GLU A 43 7.57 -9.09 15.91
CA GLU A 43 7.63 -10.43 16.52
C GLU A 43 8.24 -11.48 15.57
N MET A 44 8.18 -11.25 14.28
CA MET A 44 8.72 -12.12 13.24
C MET A 44 10.05 -11.63 12.67
N ASP A 45 10.72 -10.64 13.29
CA ASP A 45 11.96 -10.01 12.83
C ASP A 45 11.85 -9.44 11.40
N LEU A 46 10.69 -8.87 11.05
CA LEU A 46 10.44 -8.24 9.76
C LEU A 46 10.30 -6.72 9.93
N GLN A 47 10.78 -6.00 8.93
CA GLN A 47 10.63 -4.55 8.84
C GLN A 47 9.72 -4.19 7.67
N ALA A 48 8.93 -3.12 7.85
CA ALA A 48 8.02 -2.61 6.85
C ALA A 48 8.06 -1.07 6.80
N THR A 49 7.50 -0.51 5.73
CA THR A 49 7.29 0.94 5.62
C THR A 49 5.80 1.24 5.75
N TYR A 50 5.46 2.13 6.67
CA TYR A 50 4.09 2.58 6.95
C TYR A 50 3.93 4.01 6.47
N TYR A 51 3.10 4.22 5.44
CA TYR A 51 2.81 5.53 4.87
C TYR A 51 1.57 6.14 5.51
N PHE A 52 1.73 7.26 6.21
CA PHE A 52 0.65 7.95 6.92
C PHE A 52 0.18 9.17 6.15
N ARG A 53 -1.14 9.30 6.02
CA ARG A 53 -1.77 10.55 5.57
C ARG A 53 -1.75 11.56 6.71
N VAL A 54 -1.65 12.85 6.38
CA VAL A 54 -1.71 13.93 7.40
C VAL A 54 -3.16 14.43 7.56
N VAL A 55 -4.05 13.49 7.86
CA VAL A 55 -5.48 13.72 8.09
C VAL A 55 -5.93 13.06 9.42
N PRO A 56 -7.01 13.52 10.05
CA PRO A 56 -7.43 13.01 11.37
C PRO A 56 -7.63 11.49 11.43
N GLU A 57 -8.01 10.86 10.32
CA GLU A 57 -8.29 9.42 10.25
C GLU A 57 -7.03 8.55 10.28
N SER A 58 -5.87 9.12 9.93
CA SER A 58 -4.59 8.42 9.77
C SER A 58 -3.47 8.95 10.67
N TYR A 59 -3.45 10.26 10.94
CA TYR A 59 -2.35 10.91 11.62
C TYR A 59 -2.48 10.79 13.14
N ASP A 60 -1.70 9.88 13.71
CA ASP A 60 -1.55 9.71 15.16
C ASP A 60 -0.06 9.66 15.50
N LYS A 61 0.43 10.71 16.19
CA LYS A 61 1.86 10.86 16.50
C LYS A 61 2.40 9.74 17.38
N GLU A 62 1.60 9.31 18.36
CA GLU A 62 2.01 8.30 19.33
C GLU A 62 2.12 6.94 18.64
N ILE A 63 1.15 6.60 17.80
CA ILE A 63 1.20 5.35 17.02
C ILE A 63 2.37 5.36 16.03
N ILE A 64 2.62 6.49 15.32
CA ILE A 64 3.76 6.62 14.41
C ILE A 64 5.07 6.35 15.17
N GLN A 65 5.25 6.99 16.34
CA GLN A 65 6.46 6.80 17.15
C GLN A 65 6.61 5.37 17.67
N GLN A 66 5.51 4.73 18.08
CA GLN A 66 5.54 3.33 18.51
C GLN A 66 5.96 2.39 17.36
N ILE A 67 5.40 2.58 16.17
CA ILE A 67 5.76 1.80 14.99
C ILE A 67 7.24 1.95 14.65
N VAL A 68 7.75 3.18 14.65
CA VAL A 68 9.18 3.44 14.39
C VAL A 68 10.07 2.86 15.49
N SER A 69 9.64 2.88 16.76
CA SER A 69 10.40 2.30 17.88
C SER A 69 10.56 0.78 17.78
N MET A 70 9.70 0.11 17.03
CA MET A 70 9.80 -1.32 16.71
C MET A 70 10.73 -1.63 15.52
N GLY A 71 11.36 -0.61 14.91
CA GLY A 71 12.30 -0.77 13.81
C GLY A 71 11.68 -0.61 12.42
N HIS A 72 10.39 -0.25 12.32
CA HIS A 72 9.74 0.05 11.05
C HIS A 72 10.05 1.46 10.57
N THR A 73 9.83 1.72 9.28
CA THR A 73 9.97 3.04 8.67
C THR A 73 8.62 3.72 8.57
N ALA A 74 8.55 5.00 8.92
CA ALA A 74 7.39 5.85 8.61
C ALA A 74 7.64 6.62 7.30
N GLY A 75 6.60 6.72 6.46
CA GLY A 75 6.60 7.47 5.22
C GLY A 75 5.41 8.43 5.13
N TYR A 76 5.45 9.36 4.18
CA TYR A 76 4.36 10.28 3.91
C TYR A 76 3.43 9.76 2.82
N HIS A 77 2.15 9.55 3.13
CA HIS A 77 1.10 9.19 2.18
C HIS A 77 0.39 10.44 1.68
N TYR A 78 0.90 11.04 0.60
CA TYR A 78 0.48 12.37 0.14
C TYR A 78 -0.71 12.32 -0.82
N GLU A 79 -1.58 13.34 -0.73
CA GLU A 79 -2.75 13.53 -1.60
C GLU A 79 -2.96 15.00 -2.02
N CYS A 80 -1.87 15.77 -2.00
CA CYS A 80 -1.83 17.23 -2.12
C CYS A 80 -2.55 17.77 -3.37
N LEU A 81 -2.37 17.15 -4.54
CA LEU A 81 -3.02 17.64 -5.77
C LEU A 81 -4.54 17.42 -5.74
N THR A 82 -4.99 16.36 -5.08
CA THR A 82 -6.42 16.12 -4.81
C THR A 82 -6.98 17.17 -3.86
N THR A 83 -6.28 17.42 -2.76
CA THR A 83 -6.66 18.42 -1.73
C THR A 83 -6.75 19.83 -2.31
N CYS A 84 -5.80 20.18 -3.17
CA CYS A 84 -5.71 21.50 -3.81
C CYS A 84 -6.47 21.61 -5.14
N ASN A 85 -7.38 20.66 -5.45
CA ASN A 85 -8.22 20.66 -6.64
C ASN A 85 -7.44 20.87 -7.97
N GLY A 86 -6.23 20.32 -8.06
CA GLY A 86 -5.39 20.37 -9.23
C GLY A 86 -4.55 21.65 -9.38
N ASN A 87 -4.53 22.53 -8.39
CA ASN A 87 -3.61 23.67 -8.37
C ASN A 87 -2.21 23.15 -7.97
N MET A 88 -1.28 23.20 -8.92
CA MET A 88 0.05 22.60 -8.81
C MET A 88 0.92 23.27 -7.74
N GLU A 89 0.93 24.60 -7.72
CA GLU A 89 1.72 25.39 -6.77
C GLU A 89 1.21 25.20 -5.33
N ALA A 90 -0.10 25.33 -5.13
CA ALA A 90 -0.72 25.09 -3.83
C ALA A 90 -0.53 23.64 -3.36
N ALA A 91 -0.54 22.66 -4.27
CA ALA A 91 -0.29 21.25 -3.96
C ALA A 91 1.16 21.01 -3.51
N TYR A 92 2.12 21.70 -4.11
CA TYR A 92 3.51 21.63 -3.70
C TYR A 92 3.70 22.22 -2.29
N GLU A 93 3.10 23.37 -2.01
CA GLU A 93 3.13 23.99 -0.68
C GLU A 93 2.46 23.10 0.38
N ASP A 94 1.30 22.50 0.05
CA ASP A 94 0.61 21.54 0.93
C ASP A 94 1.48 20.31 1.22
N PHE A 95 2.17 19.79 0.20
CA PHE A 95 3.11 18.67 0.37
C PHE A 95 4.23 19.04 1.35
N LEU A 96 4.89 20.20 1.16
CA LEU A 96 5.98 20.68 2.03
C LEU A 96 5.51 20.86 3.47
N HIS A 97 4.34 21.49 3.66
CA HIS A 97 3.75 21.71 4.96
C HIS A 97 3.50 20.40 5.71
N ASN A 98 2.88 19.43 5.04
CA ASN A 98 2.55 18.14 5.64
C ASN A 98 3.80 17.27 5.87
N LEU A 99 4.79 17.32 4.99
CA LEU A 99 6.08 16.67 5.17
C LEU A 99 6.81 17.21 6.41
N ASP A 100 6.85 18.54 6.59
CA ASP A 100 7.43 19.17 7.79
C ASP A 100 6.70 18.75 9.08
N LYS A 101 5.37 18.65 9.00
CA LYS A 101 4.56 18.18 10.12
C LYS A 101 4.86 16.74 10.53
N LEU A 102 5.07 15.84 9.58
CA LEU A 102 5.50 14.47 9.85
C LEU A 102 6.95 14.41 10.36
N ARG A 103 7.86 15.21 9.77
CA ARG A 103 9.27 15.29 10.19
C ARG A 103 9.47 15.80 11.62
N LYS A 104 8.50 16.50 12.18
CA LYS A 104 8.48 16.85 13.61
C LYS A 104 8.15 15.68 14.53
N VAL A 105 7.67 14.56 13.99
CA VAL A 105 7.34 13.34 14.76
C VAL A 105 8.47 12.32 14.64
N THR A 106 8.99 12.10 13.43
CA THR A 106 10.05 11.15 13.12
C THR A 106 10.73 11.52 11.79
N PRO A 107 11.97 11.07 11.50
CA PRO A 107 12.57 11.22 10.17
C PRO A 107 11.67 10.61 9.08
N ILE A 108 11.45 11.38 8.00
CA ILE A 108 10.70 10.95 6.81
C ILE A 108 11.61 11.14 5.59
N ASN A 109 11.97 10.04 4.97
CA ASN A 109 12.77 10.00 3.73
C ASN A 109 12.10 9.18 2.62
N THR A 110 10.84 8.80 2.80
CA THR A 110 10.06 8.11 1.77
C THR A 110 8.63 8.67 1.75
N ALA A 111 8.06 8.75 0.56
CA ALA A 111 6.69 9.21 0.37
C ALA A 111 5.99 8.36 -0.70
N CYS A 112 4.66 8.33 -0.67
CA CYS A 112 3.86 7.59 -1.63
C CYS A 112 2.53 8.30 -1.87
N ALA A 113 2.06 8.33 -3.12
CA ALA A 113 0.79 8.96 -3.46
C ALA A 113 -0.41 8.15 -2.94
N HIS A 114 -1.38 8.85 -2.30
CA HIS A 114 -2.68 8.28 -1.97
C HIS A 114 -3.56 8.20 -3.22
N GLY A 115 -4.06 6.99 -3.48
CA GLY A 115 -4.89 6.70 -4.64
C GLY A 115 -6.34 7.14 -4.49
N SER A 116 -6.62 8.43 -4.32
CA SER A 116 -7.98 9.01 -4.16
C SER A 116 -8.93 8.63 -5.30
N PRO A 117 -9.74 7.57 -5.19
CA PRO A 117 -10.50 7.03 -6.34
C PRO A 117 -11.63 7.94 -6.84
N LYS A 118 -12.06 8.90 -6.02
CA LYS A 118 -13.08 9.90 -6.36
C LYS A 118 -12.49 11.15 -7.03
N SER A 119 -11.17 11.34 -6.92
CA SER A 119 -10.49 12.47 -7.52
C SER A 119 -10.20 12.21 -8.99
N ARG A 120 -10.35 13.24 -9.83
CA ARG A 120 -9.84 13.24 -11.21
C ARG A 120 -8.33 13.48 -11.25
N TRP A 121 -7.74 14.01 -10.17
CA TRP A 121 -6.34 14.36 -10.08
C TRP A 121 -5.52 13.18 -9.57
N ASN A 122 -4.33 12.99 -10.13
CA ASN A 122 -3.32 12.08 -9.60
C ASN A 122 -2.25 12.89 -8.87
N SER A 123 -2.07 12.67 -7.57
CA SER A 123 -1.11 13.46 -6.79
C SER A 123 0.35 13.23 -7.21
N GLN A 124 0.66 12.14 -7.92
CA GLN A 124 1.99 11.93 -8.50
C GLN A 124 2.34 12.93 -9.60
N ASP A 125 1.32 13.51 -10.29
CA ASP A 125 1.56 14.43 -11.42
C ASP A 125 2.33 15.68 -10.99
N ILE A 126 2.38 16.00 -9.68
CA ILE A 126 3.18 17.11 -9.13
C ILE A 126 4.66 16.95 -9.44
N TRP A 127 5.18 15.71 -9.48
CA TRP A 127 6.59 15.41 -9.73
C TRP A 127 7.00 15.53 -11.20
N ASN A 128 6.06 15.84 -12.08
CA ASN A 128 6.38 16.30 -13.44
C ASN A 128 6.89 17.74 -13.47
N HIS A 129 6.69 18.51 -12.38
CA HIS A 129 7.05 19.92 -12.26
C HIS A 129 8.09 20.19 -11.17
N TYR A 130 8.16 19.32 -10.17
CA TYR A 130 9.05 19.46 -9.02
C TYR A 130 9.85 18.18 -8.81
N ASP A 131 11.00 18.27 -8.18
CA ASP A 131 11.85 17.12 -7.84
C ASP A 131 11.61 16.71 -6.39
N ILE A 132 11.04 15.51 -6.20
CA ILE A 132 10.78 14.95 -4.88
C ILE A 132 12.07 14.63 -4.13
N HIS A 133 13.14 14.24 -4.86
CA HIS A 133 14.41 13.85 -4.26
C HIS A 133 15.14 15.06 -3.69
N ALA A 134 14.98 16.25 -4.29
CA ALA A 134 15.51 17.51 -3.75
C ALA A 134 14.93 17.86 -2.36
N LEU A 135 13.82 17.23 -1.96
CA LEU A 135 13.20 17.38 -0.65
C LEU A 135 13.74 16.40 0.40
N GLY A 136 14.75 15.59 0.08
CA GLY A 136 15.27 14.53 0.93
C GLY A 136 14.30 13.35 1.08
N ILE A 137 13.53 13.07 0.03
CA ILE A 137 12.78 11.83 -0.16
C ILE A 137 13.62 10.93 -1.06
N ASP A 138 14.14 9.85 -0.49
CA ASP A 138 15.04 8.93 -1.19
C ASP A 138 14.27 7.92 -2.07
N TYR A 139 12.99 7.68 -1.75
CA TYR A 139 12.20 6.64 -2.41
C TYR A 139 10.70 6.99 -2.45
N GLU A 140 10.13 6.98 -3.66
CA GLU A 140 8.69 6.96 -3.94
C GLU A 140 8.38 5.67 -4.70
N PRO A 141 7.59 4.74 -4.13
CA PRO A 141 7.45 3.39 -4.66
C PRO A 141 7.02 3.29 -6.13
N MET A 142 6.20 4.21 -6.61
CA MET A 142 5.69 4.14 -7.98
C MET A 142 6.59 4.86 -8.99
N LEU A 143 7.51 5.73 -8.52
CA LEU A 143 8.47 6.44 -9.37
C LEU A 143 9.80 5.67 -9.46
N ASP A 144 10.24 5.08 -8.33
CA ASP A 144 11.59 4.56 -8.17
C ASP A 144 11.68 3.03 -8.24
N THR A 145 10.54 2.32 -8.31
CA THR A 145 10.56 0.86 -8.44
C THR A 145 10.71 0.43 -9.90
N ASP A 146 11.70 -0.42 -10.17
CA ASP A 146 11.79 -1.14 -11.43
C ASP A 146 10.79 -2.30 -11.46
N PHE A 147 9.64 -2.10 -12.10
CA PHE A 147 8.60 -3.11 -12.25
C PHE A 147 8.93 -4.18 -13.32
N TYR A 148 10.06 -4.08 -14.02
CA TYR A 148 10.56 -5.20 -14.84
C TYR A 148 11.09 -6.34 -13.98
N THR A 149 11.66 -6.02 -12.82
CA THR A 149 12.26 -6.97 -11.87
C THR A 149 11.47 -7.12 -10.57
N THR A 150 10.47 -6.24 -10.34
CA THR A 150 9.65 -6.25 -9.12
C THR A 150 8.19 -6.55 -9.44
N LEU A 151 7.63 -7.56 -8.81
CA LEU A 151 6.20 -7.88 -8.85
C LEU A 151 5.47 -7.07 -7.77
N TYR A 152 4.45 -6.33 -8.19
CA TYR A 152 3.60 -5.53 -7.31
C TYR A 152 2.34 -6.30 -6.93
N LEU A 153 2.18 -6.61 -5.66
CA LEU A 153 1.03 -7.32 -5.08
C LEU A 153 0.30 -6.42 -4.08
N THR A 154 -1.00 -6.20 -4.27
CA THR A 154 -1.80 -5.33 -3.40
C THR A 154 -3.09 -6.00 -2.94
N ASP A 155 -3.47 -5.75 -1.69
CA ASP A 155 -4.73 -6.21 -1.08
C ASP A 155 -5.94 -5.32 -1.43
N THR A 156 -5.80 -4.46 -2.44
CA THR A 156 -6.85 -3.51 -2.82
C THR A 156 -8.15 -4.22 -3.19
N GLY A 157 -9.23 -3.80 -2.54
CA GLY A 157 -10.52 -4.44 -2.71
C GLY A 157 -10.70 -5.73 -1.91
N ARG A 158 -9.81 -6.04 -0.95
CA ARG A 158 -9.73 -7.33 -0.23
C ARG A 158 -9.60 -8.50 -1.21
N ARG A 159 -8.68 -8.34 -2.17
CA ARG A 159 -8.32 -9.33 -3.18
C ARG A 159 -6.96 -8.95 -3.76
N TRP A 160 -6.19 -9.93 -4.22
CA TRP A 160 -4.86 -9.70 -4.75
C TRP A 160 -4.83 -9.42 -6.26
N ASP A 161 -5.91 -9.71 -6.98
CA ASP A 161 -6.15 -9.26 -8.36
C ASP A 161 -6.94 -7.93 -8.41
N GLY A 162 -6.69 -7.05 -7.44
CA GLY A 162 -7.39 -5.78 -7.24
C GLY A 162 -7.29 -4.81 -8.41
N TYR A 163 -6.30 -4.95 -9.30
CA TYR A 163 -6.19 -4.15 -10.53
C TYR A 163 -7.45 -4.20 -11.42
N ARG A 164 -8.26 -5.27 -11.32
CA ARG A 164 -9.55 -5.42 -12.02
C ARG A 164 -10.65 -4.52 -11.46
N VAL A 165 -10.48 -4.00 -10.25
CA VAL A 165 -11.45 -3.14 -9.55
C VAL A 165 -10.84 -1.83 -9.05
N SER A 166 -9.51 -1.68 -9.10
CA SER A 166 -8.83 -0.45 -8.71
C SER A 166 -8.66 0.50 -9.87
N VAL A 167 -8.82 1.77 -9.59
CA VAL A 167 -8.54 2.85 -10.55
C VAL A 167 -7.05 3.26 -10.48
N ARG A 168 -6.43 3.14 -9.31
CA ARG A 168 -5.09 3.68 -9.01
C ARG A 168 -4.06 2.62 -8.64
N ASP A 169 -4.43 1.65 -7.79
CA ASP A 169 -3.49 0.64 -7.25
C ASP A 169 -3.22 -0.45 -8.29
N LYS A 170 -2.47 -0.10 -9.31
CA LYS A 170 -2.09 -0.98 -10.42
C LYS A 170 -0.85 -0.43 -11.14
N VAL A 171 -0.15 -1.30 -11.83
CA VAL A 171 0.99 -0.97 -12.72
C VAL A 171 0.60 -1.37 -14.16
N PRO A 172 -0.14 -0.52 -14.90
CA PRO A 172 -0.80 -0.91 -16.15
C PRO A 172 0.15 -1.52 -17.19
N ASN A 173 1.35 -0.95 -17.32
CA ASN A 173 2.33 -1.36 -18.34
C ASN A 173 2.96 -2.76 -18.08
N HIS A 174 2.75 -3.33 -16.90
CA HIS A 174 3.34 -4.62 -16.50
C HIS A 174 2.28 -5.69 -16.24
N GLN A 175 1.01 -5.30 -16.08
CA GLN A 175 -0.06 -6.19 -15.66
C GLN A 175 -0.30 -7.35 -16.64
N GLU A 176 -0.30 -7.06 -17.95
CA GLU A 176 -0.52 -8.08 -18.98
C GLU A 176 0.60 -9.13 -18.96
N ARG A 177 1.87 -8.71 -18.80
CA ARG A 177 2.99 -9.63 -18.69
C ARG A 177 2.84 -10.53 -17.46
N TRP A 178 2.50 -9.98 -16.30
CA TRP A 178 2.31 -10.76 -15.08
C TRP A 178 1.14 -11.76 -15.20
N GLU A 179 0.08 -11.40 -15.92
CA GLU A 179 -1.02 -12.34 -16.22
C GLU A 179 -0.55 -13.49 -17.10
N GLN A 180 0.22 -13.21 -18.16
CA GLN A 180 0.76 -14.22 -19.06
C GLN A 180 1.74 -15.17 -18.36
N GLU A 181 2.46 -14.68 -17.36
CA GLU A 181 3.38 -15.47 -16.54
C GLU A 181 2.69 -16.21 -15.38
N GLY A 182 1.37 -16.11 -15.25
CA GLY A 182 0.61 -16.76 -14.18
C GLY A 182 0.76 -16.09 -12.80
N LEU A 183 1.19 -14.83 -12.76
CA LEU A 183 1.44 -14.06 -11.54
C LEU A 183 0.20 -13.26 -11.08
N THR A 184 -0.98 -13.81 -11.32
CA THR A 184 -2.24 -13.24 -10.87
C THR A 184 -2.82 -14.08 -9.75
N PHE A 185 -2.96 -13.50 -8.57
CA PHE A 185 -3.44 -14.16 -7.37
C PHE A 185 -4.79 -13.60 -6.95
N HIS A 186 -5.70 -14.45 -6.54
CA HIS A 186 -7.02 -14.02 -6.07
C HIS A 186 -7.10 -13.94 -4.55
N THR A 187 -6.53 -14.93 -3.88
CA THR A 187 -6.53 -15.10 -2.42
C THR A 187 -5.12 -15.03 -1.87
N THR A 188 -5.00 -14.83 -0.55
CA THR A 188 -3.71 -14.92 0.14
C THR A 188 -3.14 -16.34 0.09
N ASP A 189 -4.00 -17.36 0.05
CA ASP A 189 -3.56 -18.75 -0.09
C ASP A 189 -2.89 -19.00 -1.44
N ASP A 190 -3.35 -18.35 -2.53
CA ASP A 190 -2.70 -18.48 -3.85
C ASP A 190 -1.25 -17.98 -3.80
N ILE A 191 -1.01 -16.86 -3.12
CA ILE A 191 0.36 -16.32 -2.93
C ILE A 191 1.20 -17.26 -2.06
N ILE A 192 0.64 -17.76 -0.95
CA ILE A 192 1.33 -18.70 -0.07
C ILE A 192 1.73 -19.97 -0.83
N HIS A 193 0.83 -20.52 -1.64
CA HIS A 193 1.13 -21.69 -2.46
C HIS A 193 2.21 -21.40 -3.50
N ALA A 194 2.14 -20.24 -4.18
CA ALA A 194 3.16 -19.82 -5.14
C ALA A 194 4.54 -19.70 -4.47
N LEU A 195 4.62 -19.08 -3.31
CA LEU A 195 5.86 -18.93 -2.54
C LEU A 195 6.41 -20.26 -2.03
N SER A 196 5.53 -21.24 -1.78
CA SER A 196 5.93 -22.58 -1.31
C SER A 196 6.41 -23.48 -2.45
N ASN A 197 6.11 -23.14 -3.69
CA ASN A 197 6.57 -23.88 -4.88
C ASN A 197 7.83 -23.22 -5.46
N ILE A 198 8.99 -23.86 -5.26
CA ILE A 198 10.29 -23.30 -5.67
C ILE A 198 10.41 -23.06 -7.18
N ASP A 199 9.65 -23.80 -7.98
CA ASP A 199 9.64 -23.67 -9.46
C ASP A 199 8.65 -22.62 -9.96
N HIS A 200 7.90 -21.96 -9.05
CA HIS A 200 6.92 -20.95 -9.45
C HIS A 200 7.60 -19.66 -9.95
N PRO A 201 7.10 -19.04 -11.05
CA PRO A 201 7.67 -17.81 -11.63
C PRO A 201 7.79 -16.63 -10.64
N ILE A 202 7.05 -16.61 -9.54
CA ILE A 202 7.13 -15.57 -8.48
C ILE A 202 8.57 -15.39 -7.97
N HIS A 203 9.37 -16.47 -7.97
CA HIS A 203 10.75 -16.45 -7.51
C HIS A 203 11.74 -15.76 -8.46
N HIS A 204 11.30 -15.39 -9.66
CA HIS A 204 12.10 -14.59 -10.59
C HIS A 204 12.06 -13.10 -10.28
N TYR A 205 11.17 -12.65 -9.39
CA TYR A 205 10.93 -11.25 -9.06
C TYR A 205 11.31 -10.93 -7.62
N SER A 206 11.75 -9.70 -7.37
CA SER A 206 11.59 -9.05 -6.07
C SER A 206 10.10 -8.79 -5.83
N LEU A 207 9.63 -8.80 -4.57
CA LEU A 207 8.22 -8.58 -4.29
C LEU A 207 8.00 -7.24 -3.58
N LEU A 208 7.07 -6.44 -4.07
CA LEU A 208 6.52 -5.30 -3.35
C LEU A 208 5.11 -5.67 -2.87
N ILE A 209 5.02 -6.03 -1.59
CA ILE A 209 3.76 -6.41 -0.94
C ILE A 209 3.13 -5.16 -0.33
N TYR A 210 2.05 -4.72 -0.92
CA TYR A 210 1.34 -3.53 -0.53
C TYR A 210 0.02 -3.89 0.14
N THR A 211 -0.14 -3.51 1.40
CA THR A 211 -1.36 -3.77 2.14
C THR A 211 -1.92 -2.52 2.85
N HIS A 212 -3.18 -2.63 3.23
CA HIS A 212 -3.88 -1.63 4.01
C HIS A 212 -4.22 -2.25 5.38
N PRO A 213 -3.55 -1.86 6.46
CA PRO A 213 -3.68 -2.49 7.77
C PRO A 213 -5.12 -2.67 8.27
N GLN A 214 -5.99 -1.70 7.98
CA GLN A 214 -7.40 -1.73 8.39
C GLN A 214 -8.23 -2.87 7.75
N ARG A 215 -7.69 -3.56 6.73
CA ARG A 215 -8.35 -4.73 6.11
C ARG A 215 -8.04 -6.04 6.83
N TRP A 216 -6.95 -6.06 7.61
CA TRP A 216 -6.45 -7.22 8.33
C TRP A 216 -6.87 -7.16 9.78
N MET A 217 -7.79 -8.03 10.19
CA MET A 217 -8.36 -7.98 11.54
C MET A 217 -8.73 -9.38 12.03
N PRO A 218 -8.91 -9.57 13.35
CA PRO A 218 -9.41 -10.84 13.86
C PRO A 218 -10.75 -11.21 13.23
N PHE A 219 -10.95 -12.50 12.96
CA PHE A 219 -12.25 -12.97 12.48
C PHE A 219 -13.35 -12.65 13.49
N GLY A 220 -14.46 -12.07 13.03
CA GLY A 220 -15.59 -11.68 13.86
C GLY A 220 -16.52 -10.70 13.14
N MET A 221 -17.41 -10.08 13.90
CA MET A 221 -18.43 -9.15 13.36
C MET A 221 -17.79 -7.96 12.58
N GLY A 222 -16.65 -7.45 13.06
CA GLY A 222 -15.90 -6.39 12.38
C GLY A 222 -15.42 -6.83 11.01
N TRP A 223 -14.83 -8.02 10.92
CA TRP A 223 -14.36 -8.63 9.68
C TRP A 223 -15.53 -8.85 8.69
N LEU A 224 -16.66 -9.39 9.16
CA LEU A 224 -17.86 -9.60 8.32
C LEU A 224 -18.40 -8.29 7.77
N LYS A 225 -18.47 -7.25 8.60
CA LYS A 225 -18.93 -5.91 8.20
C LYS A 225 -18.01 -5.32 7.13
N GLU A 226 -16.70 -5.36 7.34
CA GLU A 226 -15.72 -4.83 6.40
C GLU A 226 -15.75 -5.62 5.07
N ALA A 227 -15.81 -6.94 5.11
CA ALA A 227 -15.90 -7.79 3.92
C ALA A 227 -17.15 -7.47 3.09
N SER A 228 -18.30 -7.31 3.75
CA SER A 228 -19.57 -6.98 3.08
C SER A 228 -19.53 -5.59 2.44
N LEU A 229 -19.05 -4.60 3.19
CA LEU A 229 -18.91 -3.22 2.69
C LEU A 229 -17.94 -3.15 1.50
N GLN A 230 -16.81 -3.86 1.58
CA GLN A 230 -15.84 -3.88 0.49
C GLN A 230 -16.39 -4.58 -0.76
N SER A 231 -17.18 -5.65 -0.59
CA SER A 231 -17.84 -6.32 -1.72
C SER A 231 -18.79 -5.38 -2.45
N LEU A 232 -19.58 -4.59 -1.71
CA LEU A 232 -20.46 -3.57 -2.31
C LEU A 232 -19.67 -2.46 -3.03
N LYS A 233 -18.56 -1.99 -2.43
CA LYS A 233 -17.66 -1.02 -3.07
C LYS A 233 -17.04 -1.57 -4.36
N ASN A 234 -16.66 -2.85 -4.39
CA ASN A 234 -16.09 -3.50 -5.57
C ASN A 234 -17.11 -3.59 -6.71
N ILE A 235 -18.37 -3.90 -6.42
CA ILE A 235 -19.45 -3.90 -7.43
C ILE A 235 -19.61 -2.49 -8.02
N ALA A 236 -19.71 -1.46 -7.18
CA ALA A 236 -19.80 -0.07 -7.63
C ALA A 236 -18.60 0.37 -8.48
N LYS A 237 -17.37 0.00 -8.08
CA LYS A 237 -16.16 0.30 -8.83
C LYS A 237 -16.13 -0.38 -10.20
N ARG A 238 -16.56 -1.65 -10.30
CA ARG A 238 -16.68 -2.35 -11.60
C ARG A 238 -17.59 -1.59 -12.57
N ILE A 239 -18.73 -1.12 -12.10
CA ILE A 239 -19.67 -0.33 -12.93
C ILE A 239 -18.96 0.93 -13.44
N ILE A 240 -18.25 1.66 -12.58
CA ILE A 240 -17.52 2.88 -12.94
C ILE A 240 -16.40 2.59 -13.96
N VAL A 241 -15.66 1.51 -13.78
CA VAL A 241 -14.60 1.11 -14.73
C VAL A 241 -15.20 0.74 -16.08
N CYS A 242 -16.27 -0.05 -16.12
CA CYS A 242 -16.95 -0.44 -17.37
C CYS A 242 -17.61 0.73 -18.11
N THR A 243 -17.92 1.85 -17.41
CA THR A 243 -18.57 3.02 -18.05
C THR A 243 -17.57 4.08 -18.51
N LYS A 244 -16.30 3.98 -18.13
CA LYS A 244 -15.23 4.92 -18.51
C LYS A 244 -14.35 4.45 -19.69
N TYR A 245 -14.56 3.23 -20.13
CA TYR A 245 -13.93 2.59 -21.29
C TYR A 245 -15.01 1.97 -22.20
#